data_9afa879c01a473f83e7efe16d8bd430a
#
_entry.id   9afa879c01a473f83e7efe16d8bd430a
#
_cell.length_a   1.000
_cell.length_b   1.000
_cell.length_c   1.000
_cell.angle_alpha   90.00
_cell.angle_beta   90.00
_cell.angle_gamma   90.00
#
_symmetry.space_group_name_H-M   'P 1'
#
loop_
_entity.id
_entity.type
_entity.pdbx_description
1 polymer ?
#
loop_
_entity_poly.entity_id
_entity_poly.type
_entity_poly.pdbx_seq_one_letter_code
_entity_poly.pdbx_strand_id
1 'polypeptide(L)'
;MEEPMDEERGGWEEGDSPLGEDQEALVERIQQECIEKFSSLDFIMEPGIFAQLKRYFQAGGNPEQVVDLLLENYQAVAQTANLLAEWLIMAGMKITEVQGLVEDHLKQMILKHFDPKKADSIFTDEGETPGWLTEMIEHPTWRSLVYKLAEEYPDCLMLNFTIKLISDAGFQGEITSISTASQQLEVFSRILRTATDNFLDGGEEHMERHLGELTRMVCHGEHTYLYSQSVLHTLAQEPRGGSNETPYPAQEISRHAQRSGHDPTPITMALNGASAYPRACQALSAMLSRDALNPADVTVLSKMYQAPDPPPVELLREPHFLDLLLDALFRPGSRLNPEHRPKYVFLLAYAGSVYETRRKGVRKALNRDELRPTQQAVEKVHATCQERRGASDLVPELGALFQAMRFPVVALGVVHWVEHTVSEPSYFKLSTEHTPLHLALLDEVVVCHSTLHQRVLDLLVRLFEWPPQEELDVLVQLERRKMLLDRMVHLLSRGCVVPVVGYVRACWERQDTDVSLIRYFVTEVLDVIAPPYTLEFVQLFLPLAESDEVTGALEGGDGDAVRDFVVHCKANYIVMS
;
A
#
# COMPACT_ATOMS: atom_id res chain seq x y z
N MET A 1 100.32 30.92 -19.05
CA MET A 1 100.18 30.32 -20.26
C MET A 1 99.76 28.96 -19.81
N GLU A 2 98.61 28.78 -19.83
CA GLU A 2 97.77 27.89 -19.03
C GLU A 2 97.70 26.51 -19.69
N GLU A 3 98.01 25.49 -18.97
CA GLU A 3 97.74 24.10 -19.30
C GLU A 3 96.34 23.72 -18.85
N PRO A 4 95.60 22.91 -19.59
CA PRO A 4 94.27 22.43 -19.16
C PRO A 4 94.46 21.15 -18.35
N MET A 5 93.72 21.08 -17.26
CA MET A 5 93.57 19.90 -16.41
C MET A 5 92.64 18.88 -17.03
N ASP A 6 93.06 17.63 -17.01
CA ASP A 6 92.29 16.44 -17.38
C ASP A 6 91.17 16.15 -16.40
N GLU A 7 89.95 15.97 -16.93
CA GLU A 7 88.77 15.44 -16.20
C GLU A 7 88.79 13.92 -16.28
N GLU A 8 89.14 13.26 -15.20
CA GLU A 8 88.87 11.84 -15.00
C GLU A 8 87.37 11.59 -14.78
N ARG A 9 86.71 10.90 -15.72
CA ARG A 9 85.41 10.30 -15.56
C ARG A 9 85.50 9.09 -14.65
N GLY A 10 85.17 9.23 -13.36
CA GLY A 10 84.88 8.12 -12.47
C GLY A 10 83.45 7.62 -12.70
N GLY A 11 83.36 6.40 -13.27
CA GLY A 11 82.07 5.69 -13.39
C GLY A 11 81.58 5.28 -11.99
N TRP A 12 80.42 5.72 -11.63
CA TRP A 12 79.68 5.18 -10.48
C TRP A 12 78.95 3.92 -10.97
N GLU A 13 79.42 2.76 -10.53
CA GLU A 13 78.64 1.52 -10.53
C GLU A 13 77.55 1.69 -9.51
N GLU A 14 76.32 1.68 -9.98
CA GLU A 14 75.12 1.49 -9.13
C GLU A 14 75.24 0.09 -8.50
N GLY A 15 75.73 0.06 -7.31
CA GLY A 15 75.64 -1.12 -6.46
C GLY A 15 74.20 -1.23 -5.98
N ASP A 16 73.55 -2.26 -6.47
CA ASP A 16 72.25 -2.77 -5.95
C ASP A 16 72.41 -2.99 -4.44
N SER A 17 71.85 -2.09 -3.63
CA SER A 17 71.98 -2.14 -2.15
C SER A 17 71.02 -3.20 -1.62
N PRO A 18 71.45 -4.18 -0.83
CA PRO A 18 70.59 -5.18 -0.18
C PRO A 18 69.75 -4.61 0.97
N LEU A 19 69.68 -3.28 1.10
CA LEU A 19 68.91 -2.57 2.14
C LEU A 19 67.42 -2.49 1.85
N GLY A 20 66.91 -2.74 0.61
CA GLY A 20 65.50 -2.76 0.25
C GLY A 20 64.81 -4.07 0.64
N GLU A 21 65.47 -5.21 0.38
CA GLU A 21 64.91 -6.54 0.68
C GLU A 21 64.77 -6.79 2.19
N ASP A 22 65.72 -6.30 3.00
CA ASP A 22 65.64 -6.41 4.47
C ASP A 22 64.56 -5.53 5.07
N GLN A 23 64.22 -4.39 4.46
CA GLN A 23 63.10 -3.54 4.89
C GLN A 23 61.74 -4.10 4.52
N GLU A 24 61.57 -4.62 3.31
CA GLU A 24 60.34 -5.28 2.88
C GLU A 24 60.06 -6.54 3.71
N ALA A 25 61.06 -7.38 3.95
CA ALA A 25 60.95 -8.56 4.79
C ALA A 25 60.61 -8.21 6.27
N LEU A 26 61.09 -7.06 6.77
CA LEU A 26 60.74 -6.57 8.11
C LEU A 26 59.30 -6.08 8.18
N VAL A 27 58.84 -5.38 7.16
CA VAL A 27 57.44 -4.89 7.05
C VAL A 27 56.47 -6.06 6.98
N GLU A 28 56.72 -7.05 6.13
CA GLU A 28 55.89 -8.26 6.02
C GLU A 28 55.84 -9.03 7.35
N ARG A 29 56.97 -9.16 8.05
CA ARG A 29 57.00 -9.82 9.34
C ARG A 29 56.22 -9.08 10.41
N ILE A 30 56.26 -7.74 10.42
CA ILE A 30 55.46 -6.91 11.33
C ILE A 30 53.95 -7.09 11.05
N GLN A 31 53.55 -7.08 9.77
CA GLN A 31 52.17 -7.30 9.38
C GLN A 31 51.69 -8.70 9.83
N GLN A 32 52.49 -9.73 9.57
CA GLN A 32 52.14 -11.11 9.92
C GLN A 32 52.00 -11.30 11.44
N GLU A 33 52.92 -10.76 12.23
CA GLU A 33 52.85 -10.79 13.70
C GLU A 33 51.61 -10.10 14.26
N CYS A 34 51.15 -9.02 13.59
CA CYS A 34 49.94 -8.32 13.97
C CYS A 34 48.68 -9.11 13.57
N ILE A 35 48.63 -9.69 12.36
CA ILE A 35 47.54 -10.53 11.87
C ILE A 35 47.32 -11.75 12.78
N GLU A 36 48.41 -12.43 13.21
CA GLU A 36 48.30 -13.57 14.13
C GLU A 36 47.65 -13.16 15.47
N LYS A 37 47.94 -11.96 15.96
CA LYS A 37 47.31 -11.44 17.17
C LYS A 37 45.85 -11.08 16.96
N PHE A 38 45.49 -10.41 15.83
CA PHE A 38 44.12 -10.05 15.49
C PHE A 38 43.22 -11.27 15.26
N SER A 39 43.79 -12.40 14.88
CA SER A 39 43.08 -13.66 14.71
C SER A 39 42.77 -14.39 16.02
N SER A 40 43.32 -13.93 17.16
CA SER A 40 42.97 -14.53 18.45
C SER A 40 41.62 -14.01 18.96
N LEU A 41 40.77 -14.92 19.43
CA LEU A 41 39.52 -14.60 20.10
C LEU A 41 39.83 -13.66 21.29
N ASP A 42 39.02 -12.65 21.48
CA ASP A 42 39.10 -11.67 22.57
C ASP A 42 40.29 -10.68 22.50
N PHE A 43 41.11 -10.69 21.44
CA PHE A 43 42.23 -9.76 21.32
C PHE A 43 41.79 -8.28 21.32
N ILE A 44 40.58 -7.99 20.89
CA ILE A 44 40.02 -6.65 20.90
C ILE A 44 39.85 -6.08 22.34
N MET A 45 39.75 -6.94 23.33
CA MET A 45 39.63 -6.56 24.74
C MET A 45 41.00 -6.36 25.41
N GLU A 46 42.11 -6.64 24.70
CA GLU A 46 43.45 -6.51 25.25
C GLU A 46 43.88 -5.04 25.33
N PRO A 47 44.45 -4.58 26.45
CA PRO A 47 44.92 -3.19 26.63
C PRO A 47 45.93 -2.72 25.60
N GLY A 48 46.61 -3.65 24.91
CA GLY A 48 47.63 -3.38 23.90
C GLY A 48 47.14 -3.27 22.45
N ILE A 49 45.82 -3.46 22.17
CA ILE A 49 45.28 -3.51 20.80
C ILE A 49 45.59 -2.25 20.00
N PHE A 50 45.47 -1.09 20.61
CA PHE A 50 45.69 0.19 19.92
C PHE A 50 47.13 0.32 19.43
N ALA A 51 48.11 -0.11 20.21
CA ALA A 51 49.51 -0.13 19.81
C ALA A 51 49.76 -1.09 18.64
N GLN A 52 49.10 -2.25 18.62
CA GLN A 52 49.24 -3.22 17.54
C GLN A 52 48.56 -2.73 16.25
N LEU A 53 47.37 -2.12 16.33
CA LEU A 53 46.71 -1.48 15.19
C LEU A 53 47.57 -0.38 14.58
N LYS A 54 48.14 0.50 15.43
CA LYS A 54 49.03 1.56 14.97
C LYS A 54 50.27 0.98 14.29
N ARG A 55 50.90 -0.06 14.88
CA ARG A 55 52.08 -0.75 14.31
C ARG A 55 51.75 -1.38 12.96
N TYR A 56 50.61 -2.04 12.83
CA TYR A 56 50.16 -2.70 11.60
C TYR A 56 49.93 -1.70 10.46
N PHE A 57 49.22 -0.60 10.74
CA PHE A 57 48.95 0.41 9.73
C PHE A 57 50.19 1.25 9.38
N GLN A 58 51.10 1.50 10.34
CA GLN A 58 52.40 2.13 10.03
C GLN A 58 53.25 1.27 9.12
N ALA A 59 53.06 -0.04 9.16
CA ALA A 59 53.67 -1.00 8.24
C ALA A 59 52.89 -1.15 6.92
N GLY A 60 51.93 -0.28 6.62
CA GLY A 60 51.15 -0.33 5.38
C GLY A 60 50.10 -1.44 5.32
N GLY A 61 49.70 -2.00 6.46
CA GLY A 61 48.68 -3.05 6.52
C GLY A 61 47.29 -2.61 6.06
N ASN A 62 46.52 -3.54 5.47
CA ASN A 62 45.21 -3.27 4.93
C ASN A 62 44.11 -3.20 6.02
N PRO A 63 43.39 -2.08 6.16
CA PRO A 63 42.28 -1.95 7.11
C PRO A 63 41.16 -3.00 6.91
N GLU A 64 40.86 -3.38 5.66
CA GLU A 64 39.82 -4.36 5.35
C GLU A 64 40.13 -5.71 5.99
N GLN A 65 41.38 -6.14 5.93
CA GLN A 65 41.83 -7.41 6.50
C GLN A 65 41.66 -7.46 8.03
N VAL A 66 41.91 -6.35 8.72
CA VAL A 66 41.69 -6.26 10.17
C VAL A 66 40.19 -6.36 10.50
N VAL A 67 39.33 -5.68 9.71
CA VAL A 67 37.89 -5.74 9.90
C VAL A 67 37.38 -7.17 9.65
N ASP A 68 37.88 -7.85 8.61
CA ASP A 68 37.56 -9.26 8.33
C ASP A 68 37.88 -10.20 9.49
N LEU A 69 39.10 -10.08 10.03
CA LEU A 69 39.55 -10.92 11.15
C LEU A 69 38.77 -10.68 12.45
N LEU A 70 38.35 -9.42 12.68
CA LEU A 70 37.58 -9.04 13.87
C LEU A 70 36.08 -9.32 13.72
N LEU A 71 35.55 -9.44 12.48
CA LEU A 71 34.17 -9.87 12.23
C LEU A 71 33.90 -11.32 12.61
N GLU A 72 34.92 -12.16 12.73
CA GLU A 72 34.79 -13.50 13.31
C GLU A 72 34.35 -13.46 14.78
N ASN A 73 34.54 -12.31 15.45
CA ASN A 73 34.10 -12.06 16.81
C ASN A 73 32.94 -11.08 16.85
N TYR A 74 31.69 -11.58 16.76
CA TYR A 74 30.46 -10.80 16.66
C TYR A 74 30.24 -9.79 17.80
N GLN A 75 30.74 -10.05 19.00
CA GLN A 75 30.56 -9.15 20.15
C GLN A 75 31.42 -7.88 20.05
N ALA A 76 32.45 -7.93 19.28
CA ALA A 76 33.47 -6.88 19.25
C ALA A 76 33.40 -5.95 18.02
N VAL A 77 32.57 -6.25 17.01
CA VAL A 77 32.54 -5.53 15.72
C VAL A 77 32.28 -4.03 15.88
N ALA A 78 31.30 -3.64 16.72
CA ALA A 78 30.96 -2.23 16.92
C ALA A 78 32.11 -1.44 17.61
N GLN A 79 32.76 -2.06 18.60
CA GLN A 79 33.90 -1.45 19.29
C GLN A 79 35.11 -1.33 18.37
N THR A 80 35.32 -2.31 17.49
CA THR A 80 36.38 -2.27 16.48
C THR A 80 36.16 -1.19 15.45
N ALA A 81 34.90 -1.02 14.99
CA ALA A 81 34.54 0.05 14.06
C ALA A 81 34.85 1.43 14.64
N ASN A 82 34.56 1.65 15.93
CA ASN A 82 34.86 2.91 16.60
C ASN A 82 36.38 3.14 16.72
N LEU A 83 37.15 2.09 17.10
CA LEU A 83 38.62 2.19 17.20
C LEU A 83 39.28 2.48 15.85
N LEU A 84 38.81 1.81 14.78
CA LEU A 84 39.30 2.06 13.42
C LEU A 84 38.95 3.47 12.95
N ALA A 85 37.73 3.93 13.23
CA ALA A 85 37.29 5.29 12.90
C ALA A 85 38.17 6.34 13.60
N GLU A 86 38.41 6.22 14.92
CA GLU A 86 39.28 7.12 15.67
C GLU A 86 40.72 7.11 15.13
N TRP A 87 41.20 5.93 14.78
CA TRP A 87 42.55 5.81 14.27
C TRP A 87 42.74 6.46 12.89
N LEU A 88 41.81 6.25 11.95
CA LEU A 88 41.85 6.87 10.61
C LEU A 88 41.75 8.40 10.70
N ILE A 89 40.95 8.92 11.64
CA ILE A 89 40.87 10.34 11.94
C ILE A 89 42.22 10.87 12.46
N MET A 90 42.86 10.16 13.38
CA MET A 90 44.19 10.53 13.86
C MET A 90 45.27 10.45 12.78
N ALA A 91 45.11 9.60 11.78
CA ALA A 91 45.96 9.52 10.60
C ALA A 91 45.74 10.66 9.59
N GLY A 92 44.75 11.56 9.84
CA GLY A 92 44.52 12.77 9.05
C GLY A 92 43.41 12.66 8.02
N MET A 93 42.65 11.57 8.02
CA MET A 93 41.44 11.47 7.17
C MET A 93 40.28 12.32 7.73
N LYS A 94 39.44 12.82 6.87
CA LYS A 94 38.23 13.55 7.31
C LYS A 94 37.22 12.58 7.94
N ILE A 95 36.62 13.01 9.04
CA ILE A 95 35.64 12.21 9.81
C ILE A 95 34.55 11.62 8.90
N THR A 96 34.02 12.39 7.97
CA THR A 96 32.95 11.97 7.05
C THR A 96 33.40 10.91 6.03
N GLU A 97 34.66 10.95 5.61
CA GLU A 97 35.25 9.96 4.68
C GLU A 97 35.50 8.64 5.39
N VAL A 98 36.03 8.70 6.61
CA VAL A 98 36.32 7.54 7.47
C VAL A 98 34.98 6.83 7.82
N GLN A 99 34.01 7.60 8.22
CA GLN A 99 32.69 7.08 8.60
C GLN A 99 32.05 6.34 7.43
N GLY A 100 32.04 6.93 6.23
CA GLY A 100 31.49 6.30 5.02
C GLY A 100 32.21 5.00 4.65
N LEU A 101 33.56 4.97 4.69
CA LEU A 101 34.35 3.79 4.36
C LEU A 101 34.13 2.63 5.33
N VAL A 102 34.15 2.91 6.62
CA VAL A 102 33.98 1.88 7.66
C VAL A 102 32.54 1.35 7.64
N GLU A 103 31.55 2.23 7.53
CA GLU A 103 30.13 1.83 7.46
C GLU A 103 29.82 0.96 6.24
N ASP A 104 30.29 1.35 5.06
CA ASP A 104 30.01 0.60 3.84
C ASP A 104 30.69 -0.77 3.82
N HIS A 105 31.93 -0.83 4.30
CA HIS A 105 32.64 -2.11 4.41
C HIS A 105 31.96 -3.05 5.42
N LEU A 106 31.66 -2.57 6.62
CA LEU A 106 30.95 -3.34 7.64
C LEU A 106 29.61 -3.86 7.16
N LYS A 107 28.83 -3.05 6.44
CA LYS A 107 27.55 -3.49 5.86
C LYS A 107 27.73 -4.63 4.86
N GLN A 108 28.71 -4.52 3.96
CA GLN A 108 28.98 -5.56 2.97
C GLN A 108 29.40 -6.86 3.64
N MET A 109 30.26 -6.78 4.65
CA MET A 109 30.73 -7.94 5.40
C MET A 109 29.59 -8.60 6.19
N ILE A 110 28.75 -7.81 6.86
CA ILE A 110 27.59 -8.35 7.57
C ILE A 110 26.63 -9.04 6.61
N LEU A 111 26.30 -8.43 5.47
CA LEU A 111 25.43 -9.04 4.48
C LEU A 111 25.98 -10.36 3.93
N LYS A 112 27.31 -10.47 3.78
CA LYS A 112 27.97 -11.64 3.23
C LYS A 112 28.09 -12.80 4.23
N HIS A 113 28.28 -12.49 5.51
CA HIS A 113 28.64 -13.47 6.55
C HIS A 113 27.57 -13.62 7.65
N PHE A 114 26.40 -13.00 7.48
CA PHE A 114 25.36 -13.07 8.48
C PHE A 114 24.88 -14.50 8.70
N ASP A 115 24.95 -14.95 9.96
CA ASP A 115 24.46 -16.25 10.40
C ASP A 115 23.35 -16.06 11.45
N PRO A 116 22.08 -16.36 11.12
CA PRO A 116 20.96 -16.17 12.04
C PRO A 116 21.14 -16.90 13.38
N LYS A 117 21.75 -18.11 13.36
CA LYS A 117 21.95 -18.90 14.58
C LYS A 117 22.96 -18.27 15.51
N LYS A 118 24.05 -17.72 14.96
CA LYS A 118 25.02 -16.97 15.74
C LYS A 118 24.44 -15.66 16.26
N ALA A 119 23.64 -14.96 15.45
CA ALA A 119 22.98 -13.74 15.86
C ALA A 119 21.99 -13.99 17.01
N ASP A 120 21.19 -15.07 16.94
CA ASP A 120 20.24 -15.43 17.98
C ASP A 120 20.90 -15.86 19.29
N SER A 121 22.12 -16.37 19.25
CA SER A 121 22.86 -16.76 20.47
C SER A 121 23.22 -15.58 21.38
N ILE A 122 23.22 -14.36 20.85
CA ILE A 122 23.47 -13.13 21.64
C ILE A 122 22.41 -12.92 22.73
N PHE A 123 21.18 -13.43 22.53
CA PHE A 123 20.06 -13.23 23.46
C PHE A 123 19.81 -14.39 24.43
N THR A 124 20.61 -15.47 24.39
CA THR A 124 20.25 -16.70 25.10
C THR A 124 20.69 -16.74 26.55
N ASP A 125 21.61 -15.91 27.02
CA ASP A 125 22.17 -16.10 28.36
C ASP A 125 21.68 -15.15 29.45
N GLU A 126 21.25 -13.92 29.19
CA GLU A 126 20.88 -12.98 30.26
C GLU A 126 19.64 -12.10 29.99
N GLY A 127 19.03 -12.11 28.82
CA GLY A 127 17.78 -11.37 28.51
C GLY A 127 17.93 -9.85 28.47
N GLU A 128 19.13 -9.31 28.64
CA GLU A 128 19.40 -7.87 28.56
C GLU A 128 19.78 -7.47 27.13
N THR A 129 19.23 -6.32 26.68
CA THR A 129 19.56 -5.75 25.38
C THR A 129 20.98 -5.21 25.39
N PRO A 130 21.86 -5.64 24.48
CA PRO A 130 23.20 -5.07 24.37
C PRO A 130 23.13 -3.55 24.11
N GLY A 131 23.88 -2.75 24.89
CA GLY A 131 23.85 -1.29 24.78
C GLY A 131 24.21 -0.77 23.38
N TRP A 132 25.11 -1.44 22.67
CA TRP A 132 25.51 -1.09 21.31
C TRP A 132 24.35 -1.21 20.30
N LEU A 133 23.38 -2.09 20.54
CA LEU A 133 22.22 -2.26 19.65
C LEU A 133 21.31 -1.02 19.69
N THR A 134 21.13 -0.45 20.88
CA THR A 134 20.36 0.78 21.06
C THR A 134 21.02 1.97 20.36
N GLU A 135 22.35 2.08 20.43
CA GLU A 135 23.09 3.13 19.71
C GLU A 135 23.03 2.93 18.19
N MET A 136 23.15 1.68 17.73
CA MET A 136 23.13 1.35 16.31
C MET A 136 21.81 1.74 15.63
N ILE A 137 20.69 1.52 16.29
CA ILE A 137 19.37 1.84 15.70
C ILE A 137 19.09 3.34 15.55
N GLU A 138 19.85 4.22 16.18
CA GLU A 138 19.73 5.67 15.96
C GLU A 138 20.18 6.10 14.56
N HIS A 139 21.02 5.30 13.89
CA HIS A 139 21.56 5.59 12.57
C HIS A 139 20.73 4.98 11.43
N PRO A 140 20.26 5.81 10.47
CA PRO A 140 19.40 5.33 9.36
C PRO A 140 20.04 4.22 8.52
N THR A 141 21.36 4.28 8.40
CA THR A 141 22.18 3.34 7.62
C THR A 141 22.10 1.93 8.18
N TRP A 142 22.20 1.79 9.50
CA TRP A 142 22.12 0.51 10.20
C TRP A 142 20.69 -0.02 10.25
N ARG A 143 19.69 0.85 10.42
CA ARG A 143 18.28 0.45 10.31
C ARG A 143 17.96 -0.14 8.94
N SER A 144 18.48 0.48 7.87
CA SER A 144 18.33 -0.04 6.50
C SER A 144 18.96 -1.43 6.31
N LEU A 145 20.11 -1.69 6.96
CA LEU A 145 20.74 -3.00 6.96
C LEU A 145 19.90 -4.04 7.71
N VAL A 146 19.41 -3.69 8.90
CA VAL A 146 18.52 -4.56 9.69
C VAL A 146 17.28 -4.93 8.89
N TYR A 147 16.68 -3.98 8.17
CA TYR A 147 15.51 -4.27 7.31
C TYR A 147 15.82 -5.23 6.18
N LYS A 148 16.98 -5.09 5.53
CA LYS A 148 17.42 -6.01 4.47
C LYS A 148 17.65 -7.43 5.01
N LEU A 149 18.32 -7.54 6.15
CA LEU A 149 18.57 -8.84 6.78
C LEU A 149 17.27 -9.49 7.27
N ALA A 150 16.35 -8.72 7.86
CA ALA A 150 15.07 -9.24 8.30
C ALA A 150 14.18 -9.71 7.12
N GLU A 151 14.37 -9.12 5.94
CA GLU A 151 13.74 -9.59 4.72
C GLU A 151 14.30 -10.93 4.24
N GLU A 152 15.58 -11.16 4.42
CA GLU A 152 16.25 -12.38 4.00
C GLU A 152 16.12 -13.50 5.06
N TYR A 153 16.13 -13.12 6.34
CA TYR A 153 16.08 -14.04 7.49
C TYR A 153 14.90 -13.71 8.43
N PRO A 154 13.65 -13.94 8.00
CA PRO A 154 12.45 -13.53 8.76
C PRO A 154 12.30 -14.22 10.12
N ASP A 155 12.88 -15.41 10.29
CA ASP A 155 12.80 -16.22 11.52
C ASP A 155 13.90 -15.89 12.56
N CYS A 156 14.83 -14.97 12.26
CA CYS A 156 15.90 -14.59 13.17
C CYS A 156 15.36 -13.75 14.33
N LEU A 157 15.50 -14.25 15.56
CA LEU A 157 15.01 -13.61 16.78
C LEU A 157 15.70 -12.25 17.05
N MET A 158 17.02 -12.18 16.84
CA MET A 158 17.79 -10.96 17.02
C MET A 158 17.29 -9.84 16.10
N LEU A 159 17.06 -10.13 14.82
CA LEU A 159 16.55 -9.14 13.87
C LEU A 159 15.14 -8.69 14.24
N ASN A 160 14.27 -9.61 14.61
CA ASN A 160 12.90 -9.31 15.03
C ASN A 160 12.87 -8.43 16.28
N PHE A 161 13.75 -8.73 17.23
CA PHE A 161 13.91 -7.91 18.44
C PHE A 161 14.45 -6.50 18.11
N THR A 162 15.44 -6.41 17.23
CA THR A 162 16.00 -5.12 16.80
C THR A 162 14.94 -4.26 16.11
N ILE A 163 14.09 -4.86 15.27
CA ILE A 163 12.96 -4.17 14.65
C ILE A 163 11.97 -3.63 15.70
N LYS A 164 11.72 -4.40 16.75
CA LYS A 164 10.90 -3.93 17.88
C LYS A 164 11.54 -2.70 18.54
N LEU A 165 12.83 -2.73 18.82
CA LEU A 165 13.55 -1.58 19.37
C LEU A 165 13.46 -0.35 18.47
N ILE A 166 13.62 -0.52 17.15
CA ILE A 166 13.47 0.55 16.15
C ILE A 166 12.06 1.15 16.20
N SER A 167 11.04 0.29 16.33
CA SER A 167 9.65 0.75 16.49
C SER A 167 9.43 1.53 17.77
N ASP A 168 9.93 1.01 18.90
CA ASP A 168 9.80 1.63 20.22
C ASP A 168 10.56 2.97 20.30
N ALA A 169 11.65 3.10 19.53
CA ALA A 169 12.40 4.35 19.38
C ALA A 169 11.71 5.41 18.47
N GLY A 170 10.53 5.11 17.92
CA GLY A 170 9.74 6.07 17.15
C GLY A 170 9.96 6.05 15.63
N PHE A 171 10.75 5.11 15.09
CA PHE A 171 11.02 4.98 13.64
C PHE A 171 10.00 4.07 12.92
N GLN A 172 8.78 4.02 13.40
CA GLN A 172 7.72 3.13 12.86
C GLN A 172 7.42 3.38 11.37
N GLY A 173 7.56 4.61 10.90
CA GLY A 173 7.34 4.95 9.49
C GLY A 173 8.33 4.33 8.50
N GLU A 174 9.47 3.80 8.99
CA GLU A 174 10.48 3.13 8.17
C GLU A 174 10.24 1.62 8.06
N ILE A 175 9.39 1.06 8.93
CA ILE A 175 9.22 -0.38 9.09
C ILE A 175 8.21 -0.90 8.07
N THR A 176 8.55 -1.97 7.34
CA THR A 176 7.64 -2.68 6.43
C THR A 176 6.60 -3.48 7.22
N SER A 177 5.53 -3.92 6.53
CA SER A 177 4.51 -4.80 7.13
C SER A 177 5.10 -6.10 7.70
N ILE A 178 6.10 -6.66 7.02
CA ILE A 178 6.80 -7.88 7.47
C ILE A 178 7.49 -7.62 8.81
N SER A 179 8.22 -6.52 8.89
CA SER A 179 8.91 -6.13 10.11
C SER A 179 7.94 -5.83 11.26
N THR A 180 6.85 -5.14 10.96
CA THR A 180 5.80 -4.85 11.94
C THR A 180 5.12 -6.11 12.44
N ALA A 181 4.84 -7.04 11.54
CA ALA A 181 4.24 -8.32 11.88
C ALA A 181 5.15 -9.15 12.76
N SER A 182 6.47 -9.14 12.51
CA SER A 182 7.46 -9.82 13.33
C SER A 182 7.52 -9.30 14.76
N GLN A 183 7.32 -7.99 14.99
CA GLN A 183 7.28 -7.40 16.34
C GLN A 183 6.19 -7.99 17.24
N GLN A 184 5.08 -8.37 16.67
CA GLN A 184 3.93 -8.87 17.42
C GLN A 184 3.86 -10.40 17.41
N LEU A 185 4.75 -11.05 16.66
CA LEU A 185 4.80 -12.51 16.51
C LEU A 185 4.94 -13.22 17.87
N GLU A 186 5.76 -12.69 18.75
CA GLU A 186 6.04 -13.31 20.05
C GLU A 186 4.82 -13.32 20.99
N VAL A 187 4.05 -12.24 20.99
CA VAL A 187 2.83 -12.14 21.84
C VAL A 187 1.74 -13.10 21.33
N PHE A 188 1.54 -13.15 20.03
CA PHE A 188 0.47 -13.93 19.43
C PHE A 188 0.86 -15.37 19.11
N SER A 189 2.15 -15.67 18.83
CA SER A 189 2.58 -17.03 18.43
C SER A 189 2.20 -18.08 19.46
N ARG A 190 2.36 -17.77 20.74
CA ARG A 190 2.00 -18.69 21.83
C ARG A 190 0.49 -18.93 21.90
N ILE A 191 -0.31 -17.84 21.80
CA ILE A 191 -1.78 -17.93 21.84
C ILE A 191 -2.30 -18.68 20.61
N LEU A 192 -1.74 -18.40 19.45
CA LEU A 192 -2.16 -19.06 18.21
C LEU A 192 -1.76 -20.54 18.17
N ARG A 193 -0.54 -20.88 18.59
CA ARG A 193 -0.13 -22.30 18.69
C ARG A 193 -1.09 -23.05 19.59
N THR A 194 -1.41 -22.52 20.77
CA THR A 194 -2.36 -23.16 21.67
C THR A 194 -3.75 -23.30 21.03
N ALA A 195 -4.23 -22.28 20.31
CA ALA A 195 -5.53 -22.35 19.65
C ALA A 195 -5.52 -23.33 18.45
N THR A 196 -4.40 -23.43 17.74
CA THR A 196 -4.21 -24.38 16.64
C THR A 196 -4.11 -25.81 17.16
N ASP A 197 -3.32 -26.05 18.20
CA ASP A 197 -3.19 -27.36 18.84
C ASP A 197 -4.55 -27.82 19.39
N ASN A 198 -5.29 -26.95 20.06
CA ASN A 198 -6.64 -27.24 20.55
C ASN A 198 -7.63 -27.56 19.41
N PHE A 199 -7.47 -26.89 18.24
CA PHE A 199 -8.30 -27.17 17.07
C PHE A 199 -7.95 -28.54 16.45
N LEU A 200 -6.67 -28.89 16.38
CA LEU A 200 -6.20 -30.15 15.80
C LEU A 200 -6.47 -31.35 16.71
N ASP A 201 -6.31 -31.18 18.01
CA ASP A 201 -6.50 -32.23 19.01
C ASP A 201 -7.96 -32.35 19.49
N GLY A 202 -8.80 -31.35 19.22
CA GLY A 202 -10.19 -31.30 19.63
C GLY A 202 -11.06 -32.28 18.88
N GLY A 203 -11.76 -33.17 19.60
CA GLY A 203 -12.79 -34.05 19.02
C GLY A 203 -13.97 -33.23 18.45
N GLU A 204 -14.82 -33.90 17.64
CA GLU A 204 -15.96 -33.25 16.93
C GLU A 204 -16.88 -32.42 17.84
N GLU A 205 -17.03 -32.75 19.13
CA GLU A 205 -17.86 -32.02 20.08
C GLU A 205 -17.34 -30.59 20.41
N HIS A 206 -16.06 -30.33 20.23
CA HIS A 206 -15.44 -29.02 20.54
C HIS A 206 -15.03 -28.24 19.29
N MET A 207 -15.21 -28.81 18.11
CA MET A 207 -14.75 -28.23 16.83
C MET A 207 -15.33 -26.86 16.57
N GLU A 208 -16.63 -26.63 16.85
CA GLU A 208 -17.29 -25.36 16.59
C GLU A 208 -16.76 -24.24 17.49
N ARG A 209 -16.45 -24.57 18.76
CA ARG A 209 -15.85 -23.63 19.71
C ARG A 209 -14.44 -23.23 19.30
N HIS A 210 -13.60 -24.21 18.95
CA HIS A 210 -12.22 -23.94 18.52
C HIS A 210 -12.17 -23.23 17.18
N LEU A 211 -13.10 -23.55 16.27
CA LEU A 211 -13.27 -22.83 15.01
C LEU A 211 -13.67 -21.37 15.26
N GLY A 212 -14.56 -21.11 16.23
CA GLY A 212 -14.95 -19.77 16.64
C GLY A 212 -13.77 -18.98 17.23
N GLU A 213 -12.95 -19.59 18.06
CA GLU A 213 -11.74 -18.96 18.63
C GLU A 213 -10.71 -18.63 17.54
N LEU A 214 -10.41 -19.56 16.64
CA LEU A 214 -9.52 -19.34 15.50
C LEU A 214 -10.04 -18.24 14.57
N THR A 215 -11.34 -18.27 14.25
CA THR A 215 -11.96 -17.27 13.40
C THR A 215 -11.86 -15.87 14.02
N ARG A 216 -12.16 -15.74 15.32
CA ARG A 216 -12.02 -14.48 16.04
C ARG A 216 -10.57 -13.97 16.03
N MET A 217 -9.60 -14.87 16.20
CA MET A 217 -8.19 -14.51 16.16
C MET A 217 -7.75 -14.09 14.74
N VAL A 218 -8.17 -14.82 13.73
CA VAL A 218 -7.85 -14.54 12.32
C VAL A 218 -8.47 -13.25 11.81
N CYS A 219 -9.65 -12.88 12.33
CA CYS A 219 -10.39 -11.69 11.89
C CYS A 219 -10.19 -10.46 12.78
N HIS A 220 -9.43 -10.55 13.86
CA HIS A 220 -9.42 -9.52 14.91
C HIS A 220 -8.43 -8.38 14.66
N GLY A 221 -7.56 -8.41 13.68
CA GLY A 221 -6.66 -7.27 13.51
C GLY A 221 -5.42 -7.53 12.66
N GLU A 222 -4.54 -6.56 12.71
CA GLU A 222 -3.42 -6.30 11.83
C GLU A 222 -2.44 -7.45 11.63
N HIS A 223 -2.32 -8.32 12.62
CA HIS A 223 -1.29 -9.38 12.65
C HIS A 223 -1.83 -10.77 12.40
N THR A 224 -3.13 -10.88 12.33
CA THR A 224 -3.84 -12.15 12.11
C THR A 224 -3.57 -12.72 10.74
N TYR A 225 -3.15 -11.91 9.79
CA TYR A 225 -2.82 -12.38 8.46
C TYR A 225 -1.64 -13.37 8.44
N LEU A 226 -0.52 -13.06 9.10
CA LEU A 226 0.63 -14.00 9.21
C LEU A 226 0.22 -15.30 9.86
N TYR A 227 -0.65 -15.23 10.85
CA TYR A 227 -1.16 -16.40 11.55
C TYR A 227 -2.15 -17.17 10.71
N SER A 228 -3.06 -16.50 9.99
CA SER A 228 -3.96 -17.19 9.07
C SER A 228 -3.17 -17.95 8.01
N GLN A 229 -2.08 -17.37 7.51
CA GLN A 229 -1.17 -18.05 6.58
C GLN A 229 -0.53 -19.29 7.20
N SER A 230 0.03 -19.18 8.41
CA SER A 230 0.67 -20.29 9.12
C SER A 230 -0.35 -21.40 9.46
N VAL A 231 -1.51 -21.01 10.00
CA VAL A 231 -2.58 -21.95 10.35
C VAL A 231 -3.12 -22.66 9.11
N LEU A 232 -3.44 -21.91 8.06
CA LEU A 232 -3.99 -22.47 6.83
C LEU A 232 -2.98 -23.37 6.12
N HIS A 233 -1.69 -23.04 6.18
CA HIS A 233 -0.62 -23.89 5.65
C HIS A 233 -0.48 -25.19 6.44
N THR A 234 -0.49 -25.12 7.77
CA THR A 234 -0.44 -26.30 8.65
C THR A 234 -1.66 -27.19 8.43
N LEU A 235 -2.87 -26.61 8.40
CA LEU A 235 -4.11 -27.35 8.17
C LEU A 235 -4.18 -27.99 6.76
N ALA A 236 -3.53 -27.39 5.76
CA ALA A 236 -3.46 -27.94 4.40
C ALA A 236 -2.46 -29.09 4.26
N GLN A 237 -1.42 -29.14 5.12
CA GLN A 237 -0.37 -30.17 5.07
C GLN A 237 -0.70 -31.41 5.87
N GLU A 238 -1.61 -31.37 6.84
CA GLU A 238 -1.97 -32.54 7.60
C GLU A 238 -2.85 -33.52 6.81
N PRO A 239 -2.39 -34.75 6.53
CA PRO A 239 -3.20 -35.78 5.91
C PRO A 239 -4.20 -36.29 6.96
N ARG A 240 -5.39 -35.72 7.02
CA ARG A 240 -6.48 -36.27 7.82
C ARG A 240 -6.88 -37.60 7.23
N GLY A 241 -6.62 -38.67 8.00
CA GLY A 241 -6.97 -40.02 7.64
C GLY A 241 -8.46 -40.17 7.39
N GLY A 242 -8.81 -40.50 6.17
CA GLY A 242 -9.86 -41.45 5.87
C GLY A 242 -11.30 -40.99 5.76
N SER A 243 -11.65 -39.76 5.38
CA SER A 243 -12.97 -39.49 4.78
C SER A 243 -12.93 -38.40 3.72
N ASN A 244 -13.42 -38.74 2.52
CA ASN A 244 -13.41 -37.91 1.32
C ASN A 244 -14.39 -36.71 1.33
N GLU A 245 -14.93 -36.31 2.47
CA GLU A 245 -16.04 -35.34 2.55
C GLU A 245 -15.82 -34.17 3.51
N THR A 246 -14.64 -34.01 4.12
CA THR A 246 -14.41 -32.84 4.98
C THR A 246 -14.08 -31.60 4.12
N PRO A 247 -14.90 -30.54 4.20
CA PRO A 247 -14.60 -29.29 3.52
C PRO A 247 -13.24 -28.75 3.99
N TYR A 248 -12.53 -28.12 3.08
CA TYR A 248 -11.22 -27.53 3.35
C TYR A 248 -11.31 -26.66 4.62
N PRO A 249 -10.47 -26.87 5.66
CA PRO A 249 -10.56 -26.14 6.92
C PRO A 249 -10.60 -24.63 6.75
N ALA A 250 -9.87 -24.10 5.77
CA ALA A 250 -9.87 -22.70 5.42
C ALA A 250 -11.24 -22.18 4.93
N GLN A 251 -12.02 -23.01 4.23
CA GLN A 251 -13.38 -22.66 3.80
C GLN A 251 -14.36 -22.65 4.97
N GLU A 252 -14.19 -23.54 5.94
CA GLU A 252 -14.99 -23.55 7.15
C GLU A 252 -14.72 -22.34 8.02
N ILE A 253 -13.44 -21.94 8.18
CA ILE A 253 -13.07 -20.70 8.88
C ILE A 253 -13.72 -19.49 8.19
N SER A 254 -13.64 -19.41 6.85
CA SER A 254 -14.25 -18.31 6.08
C SER A 254 -15.77 -18.26 6.23
N ARG A 255 -16.46 -19.41 6.15
CA ARG A 255 -17.92 -19.47 6.36
C ARG A 255 -18.31 -19.10 7.80
N HIS A 256 -17.55 -19.56 8.78
CA HIS A 256 -17.80 -19.24 10.18
C HIS A 256 -17.59 -17.74 10.44
N ALA A 257 -16.53 -17.13 9.88
CA ALA A 257 -16.28 -15.70 9.95
C ALA A 257 -17.47 -14.90 9.42
N GLN A 258 -17.98 -15.23 8.22
CA GLN A 258 -19.13 -14.56 7.63
C GLN A 258 -20.40 -14.70 8.50
N ARG A 259 -20.68 -15.90 9.04
CA ARG A 259 -21.82 -16.13 9.93
C ARG A 259 -21.72 -15.35 11.24
N SER A 260 -20.52 -15.18 11.75
CA SER A 260 -20.24 -14.48 13.00
C SER A 260 -20.11 -12.96 12.83
N GLY A 261 -20.29 -12.42 11.61
CA GLY A 261 -20.17 -10.99 11.32
C GLY A 261 -18.75 -10.44 11.38
N HIS A 262 -17.73 -11.28 11.25
CA HIS A 262 -16.35 -10.88 11.15
C HIS A 262 -15.97 -10.52 9.70
N ASP A 263 -14.97 -9.64 9.55
CA ASP A 263 -14.41 -9.34 8.24
C ASP A 263 -13.69 -10.58 7.66
N PRO A 264 -14.11 -11.14 6.53
CA PRO A 264 -13.48 -12.29 5.90
C PRO A 264 -12.25 -11.93 5.06
N THR A 265 -11.92 -10.64 4.89
CA THR A 265 -10.85 -10.16 4.00
C THR A 265 -9.50 -10.83 4.27
N PRO A 266 -9.00 -10.93 5.51
CA PRO A 266 -7.72 -11.60 5.78
C PRO A 266 -7.72 -13.09 5.37
N ILE A 267 -8.85 -13.78 5.57
CA ILE A 267 -8.99 -15.20 5.17
C ILE A 267 -9.04 -15.34 3.67
N THR A 268 -9.79 -14.45 3.00
CA THR A 268 -9.90 -14.44 1.53
C THR A 268 -8.54 -14.18 0.89
N MET A 269 -7.75 -13.24 1.42
CA MET A 269 -6.39 -12.98 0.97
C MET A 269 -5.48 -14.20 1.18
N ALA A 270 -5.58 -14.86 2.33
CA ALA A 270 -4.82 -16.07 2.62
C ALA A 270 -5.16 -17.20 1.64
N LEU A 271 -6.43 -17.41 1.36
CA LEU A 271 -6.89 -18.43 0.39
C LEU A 271 -6.46 -18.12 -1.04
N ASN A 272 -6.47 -16.84 -1.43
CA ASN A 272 -6.19 -16.41 -2.80
C ASN A 272 -4.70 -16.35 -3.14
N GLY A 273 -3.82 -16.28 -2.18
CA GLY A 273 -2.42 -16.12 -2.51
C GLY A 273 -1.39 -16.22 -1.40
N ALA A 274 -1.81 -16.41 -0.14
CA ALA A 274 -0.86 -16.37 0.97
C ALA A 274 0.25 -17.42 0.89
N SER A 275 -0.08 -18.63 0.45
CA SER A 275 0.89 -19.72 0.32
C SER A 275 1.88 -19.51 -0.83
N ALA A 276 1.43 -18.90 -1.93
CA ALA A 276 2.25 -18.67 -3.11
C ALA A 276 2.95 -17.30 -3.08
N TYR A 277 2.29 -16.28 -2.51
CA TYR A 277 2.75 -14.90 -2.49
C TYR A 277 2.60 -14.28 -1.09
N PRO A 278 3.20 -14.87 -0.05
CA PRO A 278 2.99 -14.45 1.34
C PRO A 278 3.33 -12.98 1.56
N ARG A 279 4.36 -12.51 0.91
CA ARG A 279 4.87 -11.17 1.07
C ARG A 279 3.93 -10.08 0.50
N ALA A 280 3.29 -10.37 -0.64
CA ALA A 280 2.30 -9.46 -1.21
C ALA A 280 1.07 -9.34 -0.29
N CYS A 281 0.60 -10.48 0.20
CA CYS A 281 -0.56 -10.51 1.10
C CYS A 281 -0.27 -9.85 2.45
N GLN A 282 0.94 -10.02 3.01
CA GLN A 282 1.37 -9.33 4.23
C GLN A 282 1.37 -7.81 4.06
N ALA A 283 1.96 -7.33 2.95
CA ALA A 283 2.02 -5.90 2.65
C ALA A 283 0.61 -5.31 2.51
N LEU A 284 -0.29 -5.99 1.79
CA LEU A 284 -1.68 -5.56 1.64
C LEU A 284 -2.43 -5.57 2.98
N SER A 285 -2.36 -6.67 3.73
CA SER A 285 -3.04 -6.80 5.01
C SER A 285 -2.64 -5.72 6.02
N ALA A 286 -1.34 -5.38 6.09
CA ALA A 286 -0.87 -4.34 7.00
C ALA A 286 -1.32 -2.94 6.58
N MET A 287 -1.40 -2.64 5.29
CA MET A 287 -1.92 -1.36 4.81
C MET A 287 -3.43 -1.24 5.05
N LEU A 288 -4.19 -2.30 4.78
CA LEU A 288 -5.63 -2.33 4.99
C LEU A 288 -6.00 -2.17 6.47
N SER A 289 -5.31 -2.88 7.36
CA SER A 289 -5.58 -2.81 8.79
C SER A 289 -5.24 -1.46 9.43
N ARG A 290 -4.29 -0.71 8.84
CA ARG A 290 -3.92 0.64 9.29
C ARG A 290 -4.68 1.75 8.59
N ASP A 291 -5.49 1.40 7.62
CA ASP A 291 -6.16 2.38 6.74
C ASP A 291 -5.17 3.41 6.14
N ALA A 292 -3.97 2.95 5.78
CA ALA A 292 -2.90 3.82 5.31
C ALA A 292 -1.91 3.09 4.39
N LEU A 293 -1.46 3.80 3.33
CA LEU A 293 -0.39 3.32 2.44
C LEU A 293 0.98 3.55 3.08
N ASN A 294 1.71 2.46 3.32
CA ASN A 294 3.11 2.53 3.72
C ASN A 294 4.01 2.54 2.45
N PRO A 295 4.86 3.55 2.24
CA PRO A 295 5.72 3.64 1.05
C PRO A 295 6.65 2.44 0.84
N ALA A 296 7.11 1.82 1.92
CA ALA A 296 7.96 0.63 1.85
C ALA A 296 7.18 -0.59 1.34
N ASP A 297 5.97 -0.82 1.87
CA ASP A 297 5.09 -1.92 1.45
C ASP A 297 4.60 -1.73 0.01
N VAL A 298 4.25 -0.51 -0.38
CA VAL A 298 3.93 -0.17 -1.78
C VAL A 298 5.12 -0.44 -2.70
N THR A 299 6.36 -0.17 -2.24
CA THR A 299 7.57 -0.48 -3.02
C THR A 299 7.75 -1.99 -3.21
N VAL A 300 7.50 -2.77 -2.17
CA VAL A 300 7.53 -4.24 -2.23
C VAL A 300 6.50 -4.74 -3.25
N LEU A 301 5.24 -4.31 -3.13
CA LEU A 301 4.18 -4.69 -4.07
C LEU A 301 4.54 -4.31 -5.51
N SER A 302 4.98 -3.08 -5.73
CA SER A 302 5.37 -2.60 -7.06
C SER A 302 6.45 -3.48 -7.70
N LYS A 303 7.48 -3.86 -6.95
CA LYS A 303 8.53 -4.78 -7.42
C LYS A 303 7.99 -6.16 -7.75
N MET A 304 7.12 -6.72 -6.91
CA MET A 304 6.53 -8.04 -7.12
C MET A 304 5.65 -8.09 -8.37
N TYR A 305 4.83 -7.05 -8.63
CA TYR A 305 3.98 -6.97 -9.81
C TYR A 305 4.73 -6.63 -11.10
N GLN A 306 5.94 -6.08 -11.01
CA GLN A 306 6.85 -5.91 -12.14
C GLN A 306 7.58 -7.20 -12.53
N ALA A 307 7.65 -8.17 -11.63
CA ALA A 307 8.33 -9.45 -11.87
C ALA A 307 7.69 -10.25 -13.03
N PRO A 308 8.42 -11.22 -13.60
CA PRO A 308 7.90 -12.09 -14.67
C PRO A 308 6.69 -12.91 -14.22
N ASP A 309 6.71 -13.42 -12.99
CA ASP A 309 5.61 -14.16 -12.37
C ASP A 309 5.03 -13.36 -11.19
N PRO A 310 4.13 -12.41 -11.45
CA PRO A 310 3.57 -11.56 -10.41
C PRO A 310 2.48 -12.29 -9.61
N PRO A 311 2.15 -11.79 -8.40
CA PRO A 311 0.98 -12.26 -7.67
C PRO A 311 -0.32 -12.09 -8.48
N PRO A 312 -1.40 -12.81 -8.14
CA PRO A 312 -2.71 -12.64 -8.76
C PRO A 312 -3.18 -11.19 -8.75
N VAL A 313 -3.71 -10.71 -9.88
CA VAL A 313 -4.19 -9.31 -9.98
C VAL A 313 -5.35 -9.02 -9.03
N GLU A 314 -6.13 -10.04 -8.69
CA GLU A 314 -7.26 -9.95 -7.77
C GLU A 314 -6.86 -9.44 -6.38
N LEU A 315 -5.62 -9.67 -5.94
CA LEU A 315 -5.12 -9.13 -4.67
C LEU A 315 -5.03 -7.60 -4.69
N LEU A 316 -4.71 -6.99 -5.84
CA LEU A 316 -4.72 -5.52 -5.97
C LEU A 316 -6.12 -4.93 -6.15
N ARG A 317 -7.11 -5.76 -6.48
CA ARG A 317 -8.50 -5.35 -6.69
C ARG A 317 -9.34 -5.33 -5.42
N GLU A 318 -8.69 -5.48 -4.27
CA GLU A 318 -9.35 -5.28 -2.98
C GLU A 318 -9.89 -3.84 -2.92
N PRO A 319 -11.22 -3.64 -2.74
CA PRO A 319 -11.85 -2.33 -2.84
C PRO A 319 -11.22 -1.29 -1.91
N HIS A 320 -10.97 -1.65 -0.67
CA HIS A 320 -10.36 -0.76 0.31
C HIS A 320 -8.93 -0.34 -0.07
N PHE A 321 -8.12 -1.26 -0.62
CA PHE A 321 -6.78 -0.93 -1.12
C PHE A 321 -6.84 0.02 -2.33
N LEU A 322 -7.80 -0.18 -3.23
CA LEU A 322 -8.03 0.73 -4.36
C LEU A 322 -8.45 2.12 -3.88
N ASP A 323 -9.33 2.20 -2.87
CA ASP A 323 -9.74 3.49 -2.28
C ASP A 323 -8.55 4.22 -1.64
N LEU A 324 -7.64 3.54 -0.95
CA LEU A 324 -6.40 4.13 -0.44
C LEU A 324 -5.50 4.68 -1.56
N LEU A 325 -5.35 3.95 -2.67
CA LEU A 325 -4.58 4.43 -3.83
C LEU A 325 -5.24 5.63 -4.50
N LEU A 326 -6.57 5.61 -4.62
CA LEU A 326 -7.35 6.72 -5.17
C LEU A 326 -7.24 7.96 -4.29
N ASP A 327 -7.35 7.82 -2.97
CA ASP A 327 -7.19 8.92 -2.03
C ASP A 327 -5.79 9.53 -2.14
N ALA A 328 -4.75 8.70 -2.17
CA ALA A 328 -3.38 9.17 -2.32
C ALA A 328 -3.13 9.92 -3.65
N LEU A 329 -3.73 9.47 -4.76
CA LEU A 329 -3.50 10.02 -6.09
C LEU A 329 -4.46 11.14 -6.48
N PHE A 330 -5.73 11.07 -6.09
CA PHE A 330 -6.77 11.97 -6.61
C PHE A 330 -7.37 12.91 -5.58
N ARG A 331 -7.04 12.79 -4.30
CA ARG A 331 -7.46 13.75 -3.30
C ARG A 331 -6.76 15.11 -3.51
N PRO A 332 -7.50 16.22 -3.64
CA PRO A 332 -6.91 17.53 -3.82
C PRO A 332 -5.97 17.91 -2.67
N GLY A 333 -4.76 18.38 -3.02
CA GLY A 333 -3.77 18.78 -2.02
C GLY A 333 -3.07 17.63 -1.28
N SER A 334 -3.21 16.40 -1.74
CA SER A 334 -2.42 15.25 -1.28
C SER A 334 -0.93 15.52 -1.49
N ARG A 335 -0.13 15.39 -0.42
CA ARG A 335 1.33 15.59 -0.48
C ARG A 335 2.03 14.26 -0.73
N LEU A 336 1.78 13.67 -1.88
CA LEU A 336 2.47 12.45 -2.27
C LEU A 336 3.92 12.75 -2.65
N ASN A 337 4.87 12.04 -2.03
CA ASN A 337 6.28 12.16 -2.39
C ASN A 337 6.48 11.79 -3.88
N PRO A 338 7.09 12.68 -4.70
CA PRO A 338 7.34 12.42 -6.12
C PRO A 338 8.08 11.11 -6.41
N GLU A 339 8.92 10.65 -5.50
CA GLU A 339 9.67 9.40 -5.63
C GLU A 339 8.77 8.15 -5.58
N HIS A 340 7.68 8.22 -4.81
CA HIS A 340 6.76 7.08 -4.64
C HIS A 340 5.60 7.11 -5.63
N ARG A 341 5.24 8.28 -6.14
CA ARG A 341 4.13 8.46 -7.09
C ARG A 341 4.10 7.45 -8.25
N PRO A 342 5.21 7.17 -8.96
CA PRO A 342 5.19 6.20 -10.06
C PRO A 342 4.77 4.80 -9.64
N LYS A 343 5.04 4.41 -8.39
CA LYS A 343 4.68 3.09 -7.84
C LYS A 343 3.17 3.00 -7.57
N TYR A 344 2.57 4.06 -7.02
CA TYR A 344 1.12 4.14 -6.80
C TYR A 344 0.37 4.12 -8.14
N VAL A 345 0.81 4.95 -9.10
CA VAL A 345 0.26 4.97 -10.46
C VAL A 345 0.35 3.59 -11.11
N PHE A 346 1.50 2.93 -10.99
CA PHE A 346 1.70 1.59 -11.53
C PHE A 346 0.72 0.58 -10.94
N LEU A 347 0.59 0.52 -9.60
CA LEU A 347 -0.30 -0.44 -8.93
C LEU A 347 -1.78 -0.20 -9.28
N LEU A 348 -2.22 1.06 -9.29
CA LEU A 348 -3.59 1.40 -9.70
C LEU A 348 -3.86 1.03 -11.16
N ALA A 349 -2.95 1.38 -12.07
CA ALA A 349 -3.09 1.03 -13.48
C ALA A 349 -3.05 -0.48 -13.69
N TYR A 350 -2.19 -1.19 -12.97
CA TYR A 350 -2.10 -2.65 -13.02
C TYR A 350 -3.42 -3.30 -12.60
N ALA A 351 -3.98 -2.89 -11.47
CA ALA A 351 -5.26 -3.40 -10.98
C ALA A 351 -6.40 -3.19 -11.99
N GLY A 352 -6.42 -2.04 -12.67
CA GLY A 352 -7.50 -1.68 -13.59
C GLY A 352 -7.38 -2.21 -15.01
N SER A 353 -6.16 -2.52 -15.48
CA SER A 353 -5.94 -2.83 -16.90
C SER A 353 -5.39 -4.22 -17.18
N VAL A 354 -4.83 -4.91 -16.19
CA VAL A 354 -4.23 -6.23 -16.40
C VAL A 354 -5.25 -7.35 -16.24
N TYR A 355 -5.28 -8.28 -17.18
CA TYR A 355 -6.19 -9.42 -17.19
C TYR A 355 -5.41 -10.73 -17.14
N GLU A 356 -5.90 -11.66 -16.30
CA GLU A 356 -5.39 -13.02 -16.21
C GLU A 356 -6.33 -13.99 -16.91
N THR A 357 -5.77 -14.77 -17.83
CA THR A 357 -6.51 -15.90 -18.41
C THR A 357 -6.14 -17.15 -17.63
N ARG A 358 -7.14 -17.79 -17.01
CA ARG A 358 -6.96 -19.05 -16.27
C ARG A 358 -7.64 -20.21 -17.00
N ARG A 359 -7.01 -21.37 -16.98
CA ARG A 359 -7.61 -22.63 -17.46
C ARG A 359 -7.45 -23.70 -16.40
N LYS A 360 -8.56 -24.26 -15.93
CA LYS A 360 -8.58 -25.25 -14.83
C LYS A 360 -7.84 -24.77 -13.56
N GLY A 361 -8.03 -23.49 -13.19
CA GLY A 361 -7.39 -22.89 -12.02
C GLY A 361 -5.93 -22.47 -12.21
N VAL A 362 -5.27 -22.86 -13.30
CA VAL A 362 -3.89 -22.49 -13.59
C VAL A 362 -3.83 -21.24 -14.47
N ARG A 363 -2.98 -20.27 -14.12
CA ARG A 363 -2.73 -19.08 -14.92
C ARG A 363 -2.13 -19.49 -16.27
N LYS A 364 -2.79 -19.10 -17.38
CA LYS A 364 -2.36 -19.42 -18.73
C LYS A 364 -1.62 -18.26 -19.39
N ALA A 365 -2.13 -17.06 -19.25
CA ALA A 365 -1.54 -15.86 -19.84
C ALA A 365 -1.91 -14.63 -19.01
N LEU A 366 -1.02 -13.65 -19.08
CA LEU A 366 -1.16 -12.32 -18.48
C LEU A 366 -1.17 -11.30 -19.61
N ASN A 367 -2.28 -10.57 -19.79
CA ASN A 367 -2.37 -9.48 -20.76
C ASN A 367 -2.06 -8.16 -20.05
N ARG A 368 -1.07 -7.42 -20.57
CA ARG A 368 -0.59 -6.12 -20.08
C ARG A 368 -0.68 -5.01 -21.15
N ASP A 369 -1.40 -5.23 -22.26
CA ASP A 369 -1.41 -4.32 -23.39
C ASP A 369 -1.93 -2.92 -23.02
N GLU A 370 -2.94 -2.87 -22.17
CA GLU A 370 -3.55 -1.61 -21.70
C GLU A 370 -2.81 -0.98 -20.49
N LEU A 371 -1.80 -1.62 -19.91
CA LEU A 371 -1.12 -1.14 -18.71
C LEU A 371 -0.46 0.22 -18.93
N ARG A 372 0.35 0.35 -19.97
CA ARG A 372 1.07 1.59 -20.27
C ARG A 372 0.15 2.76 -20.65
N PRO A 373 -0.87 2.58 -21.53
CA PRO A 373 -1.86 3.61 -21.78
C PRO A 373 -2.60 4.05 -20.53
N THR A 374 -2.99 3.10 -19.67
CA THR A 374 -3.65 3.41 -18.39
C THR A 374 -2.76 4.19 -17.44
N GLN A 375 -1.48 3.81 -17.29
CA GLN A 375 -0.52 4.58 -16.48
C GLN A 375 -0.41 6.03 -16.94
N GLN A 376 -0.25 6.25 -18.25
CA GLN A 376 -0.16 7.59 -18.82
C GLN A 376 -1.43 8.41 -18.56
N ALA A 377 -2.60 7.78 -18.66
CA ALA A 377 -3.87 8.43 -18.37
C ALA A 377 -4.00 8.80 -16.89
N VAL A 378 -3.64 7.90 -15.96
CA VAL A 378 -3.64 8.16 -14.52
C VAL A 378 -2.68 9.30 -14.17
N GLU A 379 -1.45 9.30 -14.70
CA GLU A 379 -0.46 10.36 -14.46
C GLU A 379 -0.95 11.73 -14.92
N LYS A 380 -1.56 11.79 -16.11
CA LYS A 380 -2.09 13.02 -16.67
C LYS A 380 -3.22 13.59 -15.83
N VAL A 381 -4.21 12.75 -15.49
CA VAL A 381 -5.36 13.19 -14.67
C VAL A 381 -4.92 13.53 -13.25
N HIS A 382 -4.00 12.76 -12.67
CA HIS A 382 -3.41 13.08 -11.37
C HIS A 382 -2.80 14.49 -11.35
N ALA A 383 -2.03 14.87 -12.37
CA ALA A 383 -1.43 16.21 -12.46
C ALA A 383 -2.51 17.30 -12.43
N THR A 384 -3.62 17.10 -13.18
CA THR A 384 -4.76 18.03 -13.20
C THR A 384 -5.46 18.11 -11.83
N CYS A 385 -5.67 16.97 -11.16
CA CYS A 385 -6.36 16.93 -9.87
C CYS A 385 -5.58 17.56 -8.71
N GLN A 386 -4.24 17.51 -8.76
CA GLN A 386 -3.38 18.07 -7.70
C GLN A 386 -3.34 19.60 -7.72
N GLU A 387 -3.53 20.21 -8.87
CA GLU A 387 -3.59 21.64 -8.99
C GLU A 387 -4.96 22.14 -8.52
N ARG A 388 -4.99 22.99 -7.49
CA ARG A 388 -6.22 23.67 -7.04
C ARG A 388 -6.56 24.77 -8.05
N ARG A 389 -7.07 24.36 -9.19
CA ARG A 389 -7.50 25.28 -10.26
C ARG A 389 -9.00 25.57 -10.11
N GLY A 390 -9.39 26.79 -10.43
CA GLY A 390 -10.81 27.13 -10.60
C GLY A 390 -11.41 26.38 -11.80
N ALA A 391 -12.73 26.31 -11.87
CA ALA A 391 -13.42 25.64 -12.98
C ALA A 391 -13.02 26.17 -14.36
N SER A 392 -12.77 27.48 -14.48
CA SER A 392 -12.29 28.14 -15.71
C SER A 392 -10.94 27.61 -16.20
N ASP A 393 -10.07 27.20 -15.30
CA ASP A 393 -8.72 26.75 -15.64
C ASP A 393 -8.70 25.29 -16.13
N LEU A 394 -9.78 24.54 -15.88
CA LEU A 394 -9.96 23.17 -16.34
C LEU A 394 -10.47 23.06 -17.78
N VAL A 395 -11.11 24.11 -18.29
CA VAL A 395 -11.71 24.11 -19.64
C VAL A 395 -10.75 23.66 -20.75
N PRO A 396 -9.49 24.12 -20.81
CA PRO A 396 -8.54 23.66 -21.83
C PRO A 396 -8.19 22.17 -21.75
N GLU A 397 -8.34 21.56 -20.57
CA GLU A 397 -7.96 20.16 -20.32
C GLU A 397 -9.12 19.16 -20.45
N LEU A 398 -10.36 19.66 -20.56
CA LEU A 398 -11.56 18.84 -20.61
C LEU A 398 -11.52 17.75 -21.67
N GLY A 399 -11.10 18.07 -22.89
CA GLY A 399 -10.98 17.08 -23.97
C GLY A 399 -10.04 15.93 -23.64
N ALA A 400 -8.95 16.23 -22.92
CA ALA A 400 -8.00 15.24 -22.48
C ALA A 400 -8.51 14.41 -21.29
N LEU A 401 -9.26 15.04 -20.37
CA LEU A 401 -9.93 14.36 -19.27
C LEU A 401 -10.99 13.37 -19.81
N PHE A 402 -11.85 13.81 -20.73
CA PHE A 402 -12.86 12.94 -21.35
C PHE A 402 -12.24 11.73 -22.06
N GLN A 403 -11.16 11.93 -22.82
CA GLN A 403 -10.43 10.82 -23.42
C GLN A 403 -9.83 9.85 -22.40
N ALA A 404 -9.37 10.36 -21.27
CA ALA A 404 -8.78 9.54 -20.21
C ALA A 404 -9.85 8.74 -19.42
N MET A 405 -11.09 9.24 -19.33
CA MET A 405 -12.18 8.57 -18.62
C MET A 405 -12.62 7.23 -19.25
N ARG A 406 -12.20 6.92 -20.48
CA ARG A 406 -12.38 5.58 -21.05
C ARG A 406 -11.75 4.46 -20.21
N PHE A 407 -10.75 4.77 -19.41
CA PHE A 407 -10.11 3.82 -18.49
C PHE A 407 -10.87 3.78 -17.16
N PRO A 408 -11.39 2.61 -16.72
CA PRO A 408 -12.25 2.52 -15.53
C PRO A 408 -11.62 3.08 -14.24
N VAL A 409 -10.33 2.84 -14.02
CA VAL A 409 -9.63 3.35 -12.83
C VAL A 409 -9.42 4.87 -12.87
N VAL A 410 -9.33 5.47 -14.07
CA VAL A 410 -9.26 6.92 -14.22
C VAL A 410 -10.63 7.53 -13.95
N ALA A 411 -11.70 6.95 -14.51
CA ALA A 411 -13.08 7.37 -14.24
C ALA A 411 -13.38 7.30 -12.73
N LEU A 412 -12.98 6.21 -12.07
CA LEU A 412 -13.11 6.06 -10.62
C LEU A 412 -12.31 7.13 -9.86
N GLY A 413 -11.07 7.43 -10.31
CA GLY A 413 -10.25 8.50 -9.75
C GLY A 413 -10.89 9.88 -9.91
N VAL A 414 -11.51 10.15 -11.06
CA VAL A 414 -12.25 11.40 -11.30
C VAL A 414 -13.46 11.50 -10.37
N VAL A 415 -14.22 10.43 -10.17
CA VAL A 415 -15.32 10.42 -9.17
C VAL A 415 -14.80 10.77 -7.78
N HIS A 416 -13.70 10.16 -7.38
CA HIS A 416 -13.06 10.41 -6.09
C HIS A 416 -12.60 11.88 -5.94
N TRP A 417 -11.95 12.42 -6.97
CA TRP A 417 -11.56 13.83 -7.01
C TRP A 417 -12.75 14.78 -6.92
N VAL A 418 -13.79 14.52 -7.72
CA VAL A 418 -15.03 15.33 -7.71
C VAL A 418 -15.69 15.25 -6.35
N GLU A 419 -15.82 14.05 -5.76
CA GLU A 419 -16.40 13.85 -4.43
C GLU A 419 -15.72 14.74 -3.38
N HIS A 420 -14.39 14.74 -3.31
CA HIS A 420 -13.64 15.61 -2.39
C HIS A 420 -13.83 17.10 -2.69
N THR A 421 -13.90 17.47 -3.96
CA THR A 421 -14.02 18.88 -4.37
C THR A 421 -15.41 19.43 -4.07
N VAL A 422 -16.47 18.71 -4.43
CA VAL A 422 -17.86 19.19 -4.25
C VAL A 422 -18.35 19.04 -2.81
N SER A 423 -17.68 18.22 -1.99
CA SER A 423 -17.98 18.06 -0.56
C SER A 423 -17.37 19.17 0.30
N GLU A 424 -16.55 20.07 -0.27
CA GLU A 424 -16.11 21.25 0.46
C GLU A 424 -17.30 22.21 0.68
N PRO A 425 -17.57 22.66 1.92
CA PRO A 425 -18.73 23.53 2.22
C PRO A 425 -18.76 24.84 1.41
N SER A 426 -17.61 25.33 0.99
CA SER A 426 -17.48 26.55 0.19
C SER A 426 -17.76 26.36 -1.30
N TYR A 427 -17.79 25.11 -1.80
CA TYR A 427 -17.85 24.84 -3.23
C TYR A 427 -19.08 25.48 -3.90
N PHE A 428 -20.28 25.21 -3.40
CA PHE A 428 -21.52 25.76 -3.94
C PHE A 428 -21.73 27.24 -3.64
N LYS A 429 -21.01 27.82 -2.65
CA LYS A 429 -21.01 29.25 -2.39
C LYS A 429 -20.24 30.06 -3.42
N LEU A 430 -19.15 29.46 -3.94
CA LEU A 430 -18.25 30.10 -4.89
C LEU A 430 -18.62 29.81 -6.35
N SER A 431 -19.44 28.79 -6.60
CA SER A 431 -19.86 28.44 -7.95
C SER A 431 -21.03 29.32 -8.38
N THR A 432 -20.78 30.19 -9.37
CA THR A 432 -21.80 31.02 -10.04
C THR A 432 -22.32 30.39 -11.34
N GLU A 433 -21.82 29.22 -11.70
CA GLU A 433 -22.17 28.51 -12.93
C GLU A 433 -23.45 27.69 -12.74
N HIS A 434 -24.27 27.64 -13.79
CA HIS A 434 -25.53 26.90 -13.78
C HIS A 434 -25.30 25.38 -13.61
N THR A 435 -24.21 24.86 -14.20
CA THR A 435 -23.76 23.48 -14.01
C THR A 435 -22.28 23.52 -13.69
N PRO A 436 -21.90 23.31 -12.43
CA PRO A 436 -20.48 23.23 -12.07
C PRO A 436 -19.76 22.16 -12.87
N LEU A 437 -18.61 22.50 -13.42
CA LEU A 437 -17.83 21.64 -14.30
C LEU A 437 -17.54 20.27 -13.70
N HIS A 438 -17.29 20.22 -12.39
CA HIS A 438 -17.06 18.96 -11.68
C HIS A 438 -18.26 18.01 -11.73
N LEU A 439 -19.49 18.53 -11.66
CA LEU A 439 -20.71 17.72 -11.82
C LEU A 439 -20.87 17.24 -13.28
N ALA A 440 -20.48 18.07 -14.26
CA ALA A 440 -20.49 17.67 -15.67
C ALA A 440 -19.48 16.54 -15.96
N LEU A 441 -18.36 16.46 -15.21
CA LEU A 441 -17.44 15.32 -15.30
C LEU A 441 -18.09 14.01 -14.84
N LEU A 442 -18.99 14.05 -13.85
CA LEU A 442 -19.75 12.86 -13.44
C LEU A 442 -20.68 12.35 -14.55
N ASP A 443 -21.24 13.25 -15.35
CA ASP A 443 -22.10 12.86 -16.50
C ASP A 443 -21.30 12.03 -17.51
N GLU A 444 -20.06 12.43 -17.80
CA GLU A 444 -19.19 11.68 -18.71
C GLU A 444 -18.77 10.32 -18.11
N VAL A 445 -18.47 10.26 -16.80
CA VAL A 445 -18.22 8.98 -16.12
C VAL A 445 -19.40 8.03 -16.26
N VAL A 446 -20.62 8.53 -16.07
CA VAL A 446 -21.86 7.76 -16.18
C VAL A 446 -22.07 7.24 -17.61
N VAL A 447 -21.75 8.05 -18.63
CA VAL A 447 -21.81 7.65 -20.03
C VAL A 447 -20.83 6.52 -20.34
N CYS A 448 -19.60 6.60 -19.80
CA CYS A 448 -18.54 5.64 -20.09
C CYS A 448 -18.66 4.32 -19.30
N HIS A 449 -19.16 4.36 -18.04
CA HIS A 449 -19.05 3.25 -17.10
C HIS A 449 -20.34 3.02 -16.29
N SER A 450 -21.18 2.11 -16.76
CA SER A 450 -22.40 1.70 -16.03
C SER A 450 -22.13 1.09 -14.64
N THR A 451 -20.95 0.48 -14.44
CA THR A 451 -20.55 -0.08 -13.14
C THR A 451 -20.33 0.98 -12.06
N LEU A 452 -20.13 2.25 -12.44
CA LEU A 452 -19.96 3.37 -11.52
C LEU A 452 -21.26 4.11 -11.21
N HIS A 453 -22.39 3.73 -11.83
CA HIS A 453 -23.69 4.39 -11.63
C HIS A 453 -24.09 4.47 -10.16
N GLN A 454 -23.96 3.36 -9.41
CA GLN A 454 -24.33 3.35 -8.00
C GLN A 454 -23.44 4.30 -7.18
N ARG A 455 -22.12 4.31 -7.41
CA ARG A 455 -21.21 5.21 -6.69
C ARG A 455 -21.48 6.68 -6.97
N VAL A 456 -21.84 7.01 -8.24
CA VAL A 456 -22.22 8.38 -8.60
C VAL A 456 -23.57 8.74 -7.95
N LEU A 457 -24.55 7.82 -7.94
CA LEU A 457 -25.84 8.04 -7.27
C LEU A 457 -25.64 8.29 -5.77
N ASP A 458 -24.85 7.46 -5.10
CA ASP A 458 -24.56 7.61 -3.66
C ASP A 458 -23.92 8.97 -3.33
N LEU A 459 -23.05 9.47 -4.20
CA LEU A 459 -22.49 10.82 -4.07
C LEU A 459 -23.57 11.89 -4.23
N LEU A 460 -24.40 11.81 -5.28
CA LEU A 460 -25.47 12.78 -5.53
C LEU A 460 -26.50 12.79 -4.40
N VAL A 461 -26.85 11.62 -3.85
CA VAL A 461 -27.76 11.47 -2.70
C VAL A 461 -27.17 12.15 -1.46
N ARG A 462 -25.91 11.89 -1.13
CA ARG A 462 -25.25 12.55 0.02
C ARG A 462 -25.23 14.07 -0.12
N LEU A 463 -24.98 14.59 -1.32
CA LEU A 463 -25.01 16.03 -1.58
C LEU A 463 -26.44 16.60 -1.50
N PHE A 464 -27.45 15.85 -1.93
CA PHE A 464 -28.85 16.25 -1.90
C PHE A 464 -29.40 16.28 -0.46
N GLU A 465 -29.06 15.28 0.35
CA GLU A 465 -29.45 15.16 1.76
C GLU A 465 -28.61 16.05 2.70
N TRP A 466 -27.62 16.76 2.17
CA TRP A 466 -26.80 17.64 2.97
C TRP A 466 -27.65 18.69 3.69
N PRO A 467 -27.49 18.86 5.01
CA PRO A 467 -28.33 19.77 5.78
C PRO A 467 -28.27 21.18 5.24
N PRO A 468 -29.40 21.93 5.35
CA PRO A 468 -29.45 23.33 4.93
C PRO A 468 -28.37 24.14 5.62
N GLN A 469 -27.61 24.92 4.84
CA GLN A 469 -26.61 25.83 5.40
C GLN A 469 -27.32 27.16 5.75
N GLU A 470 -27.28 27.54 7.03
CA GLU A 470 -27.94 28.77 7.53
C GLU A 470 -27.46 30.04 6.81
N GLU A 471 -26.25 30.01 6.26
CA GLU A 471 -25.63 31.15 5.55
C GLU A 471 -26.06 31.28 4.07
N LEU A 472 -26.75 30.26 3.49
CA LEU A 472 -27.19 30.28 2.10
C LEU A 472 -28.67 30.65 2.00
N ASP A 473 -29.01 31.51 1.03
CA ASP A 473 -30.40 31.82 0.68
C ASP A 473 -31.15 30.54 0.31
N VAL A 474 -32.43 30.48 0.71
CA VAL A 474 -33.35 29.36 0.42
C VAL A 474 -33.42 29.08 -1.08
N LEU A 475 -33.43 30.13 -1.92
CA LEU A 475 -33.44 29.99 -3.38
C LEU A 475 -32.17 29.30 -3.90
N VAL A 476 -31.00 29.66 -3.37
CA VAL A 476 -29.73 29.04 -3.76
C VAL A 476 -29.68 27.58 -3.36
N GLN A 477 -30.25 27.23 -2.21
CA GLN A 477 -30.36 25.83 -1.76
C GLN A 477 -31.31 25.02 -2.64
N LEU A 478 -32.43 25.63 -3.07
CA LEU A 478 -33.39 25.00 -3.98
C LEU A 478 -32.74 24.74 -5.35
N GLU A 479 -32.08 25.74 -5.92
CA GLU A 479 -31.39 25.60 -7.21
C GLU A 479 -30.25 24.57 -7.15
N ARG A 480 -29.51 24.47 -6.04
CA ARG A 480 -28.53 23.40 -5.82
C ARG A 480 -29.20 22.02 -5.89
N ARG A 481 -30.34 21.84 -5.21
CA ARG A 481 -31.06 20.56 -5.20
C ARG A 481 -31.63 20.22 -6.57
N LYS A 482 -32.14 21.19 -7.33
CA LYS A 482 -32.58 20.98 -8.71
C LYS A 482 -31.43 20.50 -9.60
N MET A 483 -30.28 21.17 -9.52
CA MET A 483 -29.07 20.79 -10.27
C MET A 483 -28.64 19.34 -9.97
N LEU A 484 -28.73 18.89 -8.72
CA LEU A 484 -28.45 17.50 -8.34
C LEU A 484 -29.49 16.54 -8.90
N LEU A 485 -30.78 16.93 -8.92
CA LEU A 485 -31.86 16.14 -9.57
C LEU A 485 -31.62 16.02 -11.08
N ASP A 486 -31.13 17.07 -11.76
CA ASP A 486 -30.79 16.99 -13.19
C ASP A 486 -29.69 15.93 -13.43
N ARG A 487 -28.71 15.83 -12.55
CA ARG A 487 -27.66 14.78 -12.64
C ARG A 487 -28.24 13.39 -12.36
N MET A 488 -29.21 13.28 -11.43
CA MET A 488 -29.91 12.01 -11.18
C MET A 488 -30.79 11.61 -12.39
N VAL A 489 -31.47 12.56 -13.03
CA VAL A 489 -32.24 12.31 -14.27
C VAL A 489 -31.29 11.91 -15.41
N HIS A 490 -30.14 12.57 -15.56
CA HIS A 490 -29.13 12.15 -16.51
C HIS A 490 -28.65 10.71 -16.24
N LEU A 491 -28.36 10.37 -14.99
CA LEU A 491 -27.99 9.02 -14.56
C LEU A 491 -29.09 7.99 -14.88
N LEU A 492 -30.35 8.35 -14.65
CA LEU A 492 -31.52 7.56 -15.01
C LEU A 492 -31.59 7.32 -16.54
N SER A 493 -31.36 8.34 -17.36
CA SER A 493 -31.37 8.23 -18.82
C SER A 493 -30.26 7.28 -19.34
N ARG A 494 -29.24 7.00 -18.55
CA ARG A 494 -28.14 6.07 -18.84
C ARG A 494 -28.36 4.66 -18.28
N GLY A 495 -29.54 4.40 -17.72
CA GLY A 495 -29.95 3.06 -17.29
C GLY A 495 -30.02 2.83 -15.79
N CYS A 496 -29.66 3.80 -14.94
CA CYS A 496 -29.82 3.70 -13.49
C CYS A 496 -31.24 4.07 -13.04
N VAL A 497 -32.26 3.44 -13.64
CA VAL A 497 -33.66 3.85 -13.53
C VAL A 497 -34.23 3.53 -12.14
N VAL A 498 -34.24 2.25 -11.77
CA VAL A 498 -34.88 1.76 -10.53
C VAL A 498 -34.22 2.38 -9.27
N PRO A 499 -32.90 2.46 -9.12
CA PRO A 499 -32.30 3.09 -7.96
C PRO A 499 -32.61 4.58 -7.81
N VAL A 500 -32.61 5.34 -8.92
CA VAL A 500 -32.90 6.79 -8.90
C VAL A 500 -34.37 7.03 -8.55
N VAL A 501 -35.32 6.36 -9.22
CA VAL A 501 -36.74 6.54 -8.95
C VAL A 501 -37.09 6.06 -7.54
N GLY A 502 -36.52 4.94 -7.10
CA GLY A 502 -36.73 4.41 -5.76
C GLY A 502 -36.27 5.39 -4.68
N TYR A 503 -35.13 6.07 -4.88
CA TYR A 503 -34.65 7.09 -3.96
C TYR A 503 -35.61 8.29 -3.86
N VAL A 504 -36.04 8.87 -5.02
CA VAL A 504 -36.94 10.03 -5.03
C VAL A 504 -38.31 9.67 -4.45
N ARG A 505 -38.82 8.47 -4.73
CA ARG A 505 -40.05 7.97 -4.12
C ARG A 505 -39.92 7.86 -2.60
N ALA A 506 -38.79 7.34 -2.08
CA ALA A 506 -38.55 7.29 -0.65
C ALA A 506 -38.49 8.70 -0.01
N CYS A 507 -37.94 9.70 -0.71
CA CYS A 507 -37.95 11.10 -0.26
C CYS A 507 -39.40 11.64 -0.18
N TRP A 508 -40.24 11.35 -1.15
CA TRP A 508 -41.65 11.73 -1.14
C TRP A 508 -42.43 11.05 -0.01
N GLU A 509 -42.24 9.76 0.20
CA GLU A 509 -42.90 8.98 1.26
C GLU A 509 -42.48 9.45 2.67
N ARG A 510 -41.23 9.88 2.85
CA ARG A 510 -40.71 10.45 4.12
C ARG A 510 -41.22 11.86 4.39
N GLN A 511 -41.73 12.57 3.38
CA GLN A 511 -42.19 13.97 3.44
C GLN A 511 -41.13 14.95 3.95
N ASP A 512 -39.85 14.62 3.76
CA ASP A 512 -38.68 15.43 4.15
C ASP A 512 -38.15 16.34 3.02
N THR A 513 -38.73 16.20 1.82
CA THR A 513 -38.32 16.92 0.61
C THR A 513 -39.47 17.81 0.12
N ASP A 514 -39.13 19.03 -0.30
CA ASP A 514 -40.11 19.96 -0.88
C ASP A 514 -40.82 19.35 -2.11
N VAL A 515 -42.12 19.35 -2.10
CA VAL A 515 -42.98 18.80 -3.18
C VAL A 515 -42.63 19.41 -4.54
N SER A 516 -42.20 20.67 -4.57
CA SER A 516 -41.76 21.33 -5.82
C SER A 516 -40.58 20.64 -6.48
N LEU A 517 -39.65 20.05 -5.69
CA LEU A 517 -38.53 19.29 -6.19
C LEU A 517 -38.95 17.91 -6.73
N ILE A 518 -39.92 17.27 -6.08
CA ILE A 518 -40.51 16.01 -6.57
C ILE A 518 -41.25 16.25 -7.89
N ARG A 519 -42.03 17.34 -7.96
CA ARG A 519 -42.70 17.77 -9.19
C ARG A 519 -41.70 18.01 -10.32
N TYR A 520 -40.66 18.78 -10.04
CA TYR A 520 -39.57 19.03 -10.99
C TYR A 520 -38.99 17.72 -11.52
N PHE A 521 -38.66 16.79 -10.63
CA PHE A 521 -38.13 15.48 -11.01
C PHE A 521 -39.10 14.71 -11.92
N VAL A 522 -40.39 14.69 -11.60
CA VAL A 522 -41.42 14.00 -12.44
C VAL A 522 -41.45 14.56 -13.85
N THR A 523 -41.42 15.88 -13.99
CA THR A 523 -41.41 16.55 -15.30
C THR A 523 -40.15 16.18 -16.10
N GLU A 524 -38.96 16.35 -15.49
CA GLU A 524 -37.70 16.08 -16.17
C GLU A 524 -37.55 14.58 -16.56
N VAL A 525 -38.06 13.66 -15.75
CA VAL A 525 -38.06 12.23 -16.10
C VAL A 525 -38.95 11.95 -17.30
N LEU A 526 -40.14 12.53 -17.36
CA LEU A 526 -41.07 12.32 -18.50
C LEU A 526 -40.51 12.85 -19.82
N ASP A 527 -39.64 13.86 -19.77
CA ASP A 527 -38.99 14.39 -20.98
C ASP A 527 -37.90 13.44 -21.53
N VAL A 528 -37.33 12.57 -20.71
CA VAL A 528 -36.24 11.69 -21.12
C VAL A 528 -36.63 10.23 -21.32
N ILE A 529 -37.80 9.79 -20.86
CA ILE A 529 -38.25 8.41 -20.98
C ILE A 529 -39.27 8.23 -22.12
N ALA A 530 -39.31 7.04 -22.70
CA ALA A 530 -40.28 6.63 -23.69
C ALA A 530 -40.68 5.16 -23.48
N PRO A 531 -41.96 4.79 -23.84
CA PRO A 531 -42.36 3.39 -23.79
C PRO A 531 -41.52 2.50 -24.74
N PRO A 532 -41.38 1.19 -24.45
CA PRO A 532 -42.05 0.45 -23.38
C PRO A 532 -41.35 0.61 -22.03
N TYR A 533 -42.14 0.69 -20.95
CA TYR A 533 -41.63 0.80 -19.58
C TYR A 533 -41.49 -0.58 -18.92
N THR A 534 -40.58 -0.72 -17.96
CA THR A 534 -40.50 -1.93 -17.13
C THR A 534 -41.60 -1.88 -16.04
N LEU A 535 -42.06 -3.06 -15.62
CA LEU A 535 -43.05 -3.15 -14.55
C LEU A 535 -42.54 -2.51 -13.25
N GLU A 536 -41.28 -2.73 -12.92
CA GLU A 536 -40.63 -2.16 -11.73
C GLU A 536 -40.61 -0.63 -11.77
N PHE A 537 -40.31 -0.04 -12.93
CA PHE A 537 -40.35 1.42 -13.11
C PHE A 537 -41.77 1.94 -12.91
N VAL A 538 -42.76 1.31 -13.54
CA VAL A 538 -44.17 1.73 -13.41
C VAL A 538 -44.62 1.66 -11.94
N GLN A 539 -44.32 0.58 -11.23
CA GLN A 539 -44.68 0.43 -9.81
C GLN A 539 -44.05 1.52 -8.90
N LEU A 540 -42.85 1.99 -9.23
CA LEU A 540 -42.17 3.04 -8.46
C LEU A 540 -42.63 4.45 -8.86
N PHE A 541 -42.80 4.73 -10.16
CA PHE A 541 -42.99 6.08 -10.68
C PHE A 541 -44.48 6.49 -10.81
N LEU A 542 -45.37 5.54 -11.15
CA LEU A 542 -46.79 5.83 -11.32
C LEU A 542 -47.45 6.48 -10.09
N PRO A 543 -47.18 6.05 -8.84
CA PRO A 543 -47.75 6.72 -7.67
C PRO A 543 -47.36 8.19 -7.54
N LEU A 544 -46.16 8.58 -7.99
CA LEU A 544 -45.70 9.98 -8.01
C LEU A 544 -46.47 10.77 -9.07
N ALA A 545 -46.66 10.18 -10.25
CA ALA A 545 -47.37 10.81 -11.38
C ALA A 545 -48.90 10.91 -11.17
N GLU A 546 -49.48 10.06 -10.33
CA GLU A 546 -50.91 10.10 -9.98
C GLU A 546 -51.24 10.98 -8.77
N SER A 547 -50.24 11.44 -8.03
CA SER A 547 -50.43 12.26 -6.84
C SER A 547 -50.85 13.68 -7.19
N ASP A 548 -52.06 14.09 -6.79
CA ASP A 548 -52.55 15.46 -6.96
C ASP A 548 -51.65 16.49 -6.24
N GLU A 549 -50.98 16.09 -5.13
CA GLU A 549 -50.04 16.92 -4.42
C GLU A 549 -48.80 17.25 -5.27
N VAL A 550 -48.32 16.25 -6.01
CA VAL A 550 -47.15 16.38 -6.89
C VAL A 550 -47.51 17.07 -8.20
N THR A 551 -48.62 16.69 -8.82
CA THR A 551 -48.94 17.06 -10.21
C THR A 551 -50.03 18.11 -10.36
N GLY A 552 -50.83 18.39 -9.29
CA GLY A 552 -51.97 19.32 -9.34
C GLY A 552 -51.62 20.78 -9.67
N ALA A 553 -50.35 21.17 -9.66
CA ALA A 553 -49.89 22.51 -10.05
C ALA A 553 -49.24 22.54 -11.45
N LEU A 554 -49.20 21.43 -12.19
CA LEU A 554 -48.67 21.39 -13.56
C LEU A 554 -49.69 21.92 -14.54
N GLU A 555 -49.29 22.86 -15.41
CA GLU A 555 -50.14 23.51 -16.42
C GLU A 555 -49.54 23.33 -17.82
N GLY A 556 -50.37 23.27 -18.83
CA GLY A 556 -49.97 23.17 -20.24
C GLY A 556 -49.32 21.83 -20.59
N GLY A 557 -48.24 21.86 -21.36
CA GLY A 557 -47.58 20.66 -21.90
C GLY A 557 -47.09 19.67 -20.85
N ASP A 558 -46.62 20.15 -19.71
CA ASP A 558 -46.14 19.29 -18.61
C ASP A 558 -47.27 18.47 -17.99
N GLY A 559 -48.45 19.09 -17.81
CA GLY A 559 -49.65 18.41 -17.34
C GLY A 559 -50.18 17.37 -18.32
N ASP A 560 -50.02 17.60 -19.62
CA ASP A 560 -50.42 16.67 -20.67
C ASP A 560 -49.48 15.45 -20.71
N ALA A 561 -48.14 15.65 -20.57
CA ALA A 561 -47.16 14.56 -20.52
C ALA A 561 -47.41 13.61 -19.34
N VAL A 562 -47.72 14.14 -18.16
CA VAL A 562 -48.09 13.33 -16.99
C VAL A 562 -49.37 12.52 -17.25
N ARG A 563 -50.41 13.16 -17.81
CA ARG A 563 -51.68 12.51 -18.14
C ARG A 563 -51.48 11.37 -19.15
N ASP A 564 -50.73 11.62 -20.22
CA ASP A 564 -50.45 10.62 -21.25
C ASP A 564 -49.69 9.42 -20.67
N PHE A 565 -48.72 9.65 -19.80
CA PHE A 565 -48.00 8.60 -19.09
C PHE A 565 -48.96 7.76 -18.22
N VAL A 566 -49.78 8.39 -17.40
CA VAL A 566 -50.73 7.71 -16.51
C VAL A 566 -51.75 6.88 -17.32
N VAL A 567 -52.30 7.44 -18.40
CA VAL A 567 -53.23 6.72 -19.30
C VAL A 567 -52.54 5.52 -19.93
N HIS A 568 -51.31 5.70 -20.43
CA HIS A 568 -50.53 4.61 -21.01
C HIS A 568 -50.26 3.49 -20.00
N CYS A 569 -49.84 3.82 -18.79
CA CYS A 569 -49.57 2.84 -17.74
C CYS A 569 -50.83 2.08 -17.31
N LYS A 570 -51.97 2.79 -17.14
CA LYS A 570 -53.25 2.15 -16.80
C LYS A 570 -53.74 1.18 -17.89
N ALA A 571 -53.54 1.53 -19.15
CA ALA A 571 -53.94 0.69 -20.27
C ALA A 571 -53.10 -0.57 -20.43
N ASN A 572 -51.81 -0.51 -20.11
CA ASN A 572 -50.87 -1.58 -20.46
C ASN A 572 -50.34 -2.40 -19.27
N TYR A 573 -50.39 -1.88 -18.03
CA TYR A 573 -49.73 -2.51 -16.87
C TYR A 573 -50.68 -2.84 -15.70
N ILE A 574 -51.87 -2.17 -15.59
CA ILE A 574 -52.81 -2.40 -14.46
C ILE A 574 -53.81 -3.54 -14.73
N VAL A 575 -53.96 -3.98 -15.98
CA VAL A 575 -54.86 -5.08 -16.33
C VAL A 575 -54.32 -6.46 -15.96
N MET A 576 -53.08 -6.57 -15.44
CA MET A 576 -52.43 -7.83 -15.05
C MET A 576 -52.34 -8.06 -13.53
N SER A 577 -53.02 -7.28 -12.69
CA SER A 577 -53.04 -7.50 -11.23
C SER A 577 -54.37 -8.14 -10.76
#